data_c6827cd0d8e11936d958f018074bcabc
#
_entry.id   c6827cd0d8e11936d958f018074bcabc
#
_cell.length_a   1.000
_cell.length_b   1.000
_cell.length_c   1.000
_cell.angle_alpha   90.00
_cell.angle_beta   90.00
_cell.angle_gamma   90.00
#
_symmetry.space_group_name_H-M   'P 1'
#
loop_
_entity.id
_entity.type
_entity.pdbx_description
1 polymer ?
#
loop_
_entity_poly.entity_id
_entity_poly.type
_entity_poly.pdbx_seq_one_letter_code
_entity_poly.pdbx_strand_id
1 'polypeptide(L)'
;MHSDFINFYTMKKILLFVALFCGIASYAQDYTQHNKGKIFVFWGGNRGYYTNSDITFRGDDYNFTLSDVEAVDKPKGWHIDYINPLRMTIPQTNFRLGYYLGENWTLSAGVDHMKYVMVQDQTVPIEGYVSAGTSHDKVYHNESKKLTEDFLTFEHTDGLNYVLVEGARIDDISSLFGIHNTDIFQVNLTEGAGFGVVYPKTNTKILNRERYDEFHVAGVGMHAKAGLHLFLFKHFMLVGELRGGYLNMHDVRTTLSKSDRAHHDFFFFETMLSVGWIFRL
;
A
#
# COMPACT_ATOMS: atom_id res chain seq x y z
N MET A 1 1.06 -15.32 25.48
CA MET A 1 -0.31 -15.56 25.06
C MET A 1 -1.13 -14.36 25.48
N HIS A 2 -0.95 -13.24 24.77
CA HIS A 2 -1.78 -12.05 24.86
C HIS A 2 -2.41 -11.88 23.48
N SER A 3 -3.63 -12.40 23.35
CA SER A 3 -4.50 -12.09 22.22
C SER A 3 -4.98 -10.65 22.42
N ASP A 4 -4.48 -9.73 21.64
CA ASP A 4 -5.05 -8.41 21.52
C ASP A 4 -6.42 -8.52 20.87
N PHE A 5 -7.42 -8.70 21.74
CA PHE A 5 -8.79 -8.45 21.40
C PHE A 5 -8.85 -6.98 20.94
N ILE A 6 -8.99 -6.77 19.63
CA ILE A 6 -9.49 -5.49 19.12
C ILE A 6 -10.73 -5.21 19.96
N ASN A 7 -10.61 -4.23 20.83
CA ASN A 7 -11.60 -3.95 21.86
C ASN A 7 -12.95 -3.77 21.15
N PHE A 8 -13.94 -4.56 21.50
CA PHE A 8 -15.30 -4.55 20.94
C PHE A 8 -15.89 -3.13 20.87
N TYR A 9 -15.41 -2.24 21.72
CA TYR A 9 -15.71 -0.83 21.73
C TYR A 9 -15.08 -0.06 20.56
N THR A 10 -13.88 -0.42 20.15
CA THR A 10 -13.18 0.17 18.98
C THR A 10 -13.86 -0.29 17.69
N MET A 11 -14.23 -1.56 17.63
CA MET A 11 -14.96 -2.11 16.47
C MET A 11 -16.35 -1.48 16.30
N LYS A 12 -17.06 -1.22 17.41
CA LYS A 12 -18.34 -0.45 17.37
C LYS A 12 -18.15 0.98 16.87
N LYS A 13 -17.06 1.67 17.26
CA LYS A 13 -16.77 3.03 16.78
C LYS A 13 -16.45 3.04 15.28
N ILE A 14 -15.69 2.05 14.80
CA ILE A 14 -15.37 1.89 13.37
C ILE A 14 -16.66 1.60 12.57
N LEU A 15 -17.50 0.67 13.03
CA LEU A 15 -18.79 0.37 12.41
C LEU A 15 -19.74 1.58 12.41
N LEU A 16 -19.76 2.35 13.49
CA LEU A 16 -20.57 3.57 13.59
C LEU A 16 -20.04 4.66 12.63
N PHE A 17 -18.72 4.78 12.51
CA PHE A 17 -18.08 5.71 11.59
C PHE A 17 -18.37 5.33 10.13
N VAL A 18 -18.27 4.04 9.78
CA VAL A 18 -18.61 3.51 8.44
C VAL A 18 -20.11 3.70 8.16
N ALA A 19 -21.00 3.40 9.13
CA ALA A 19 -22.44 3.60 8.97
C ALA A 19 -22.81 5.07 8.82
N LEU A 20 -22.14 5.98 9.53
CA LEU A 20 -22.34 7.44 9.41
C LEU A 20 -21.88 7.92 8.03
N PHE A 21 -20.75 7.41 7.52
CA PHE A 21 -20.22 7.70 6.19
C PHE A 21 -21.17 7.22 5.08
N CYS A 22 -21.66 5.97 5.18
CA CYS A 22 -22.64 5.43 4.24
C CYS A 22 -23.98 6.19 4.29
N GLY A 23 -24.37 6.72 5.47
CA GLY A 23 -25.56 7.54 5.63
C GLY A 23 -25.47 8.91 4.96
N ILE A 24 -24.30 9.55 5.00
CA ILE A 24 -24.06 10.86 4.35
C ILE A 24 -24.11 10.72 2.82
N ALA A 25 -23.55 9.65 2.28
CA ALA A 25 -23.58 9.38 0.84
C ALA A 25 -25.00 9.21 0.26
N SER A 26 -25.99 8.87 1.11
CA SER A 26 -27.39 8.69 0.68
C SER A 26 -28.16 9.99 0.50
N TYR A 27 -27.66 11.13 1.00
CA TYR A 27 -28.34 12.43 0.93
C TYR A 27 -27.78 13.40 -0.12
N ALA A 28 -26.71 13.02 -0.83
CA ALA A 28 -26.10 13.85 -1.87
C ALA A 28 -26.87 13.67 -3.20
N GLN A 29 -27.91 14.46 -3.46
CA GLN A 29 -28.79 14.22 -4.60
C GLN A 29 -28.89 15.31 -5.67
N ASP A 30 -28.28 16.46 -5.53
CA ASP A 30 -28.30 17.45 -6.63
C ASP A 30 -27.00 17.38 -7.45
N TYR A 31 -27.02 16.48 -8.42
CA TYR A 31 -25.88 16.19 -9.28
C TYR A 31 -25.89 17.11 -10.51
N THR A 32 -24.93 18.02 -10.58
CA THR A 32 -24.86 19.03 -11.66
C THR A 32 -23.94 18.63 -12.80
N GLN A 33 -23.14 17.58 -12.68
CA GLN A 33 -22.23 17.12 -13.74
C GLN A 33 -22.51 15.67 -14.16
N HIS A 34 -22.66 15.45 -15.47
CA HIS A 34 -22.74 14.12 -16.04
C HIS A 34 -21.34 13.54 -16.20
N ASN A 35 -20.98 12.58 -15.33
CA ASN A 35 -19.64 11.96 -15.35
C ASN A 35 -19.57 10.67 -16.19
N LYS A 36 -20.69 9.96 -16.38
CA LYS A 36 -20.73 8.74 -17.18
C LYS A 36 -20.00 8.92 -18.52
N GLY A 37 -19.03 8.04 -18.81
CA GLY A 37 -18.24 8.08 -20.04
C GLY A 37 -17.02 8.99 -19.99
N LYS A 38 -16.74 9.65 -18.84
CA LYS A 38 -15.49 10.39 -18.66
C LYS A 38 -14.35 9.46 -18.26
N ILE A 39 -13.15 9.86 -18.64
CA ILE A 39 -11.89 9.27 -18.23
C ILE A 39 -11.24 10.20 -17.22
N PHE A 40 -10.57 9.65 -16.23
CA PHE A 40 -9.71 10.41 -15.34
C PHE A 40 -8.33 9.79 -15.23
N VAL A 41 -7.36 10.62 -15.00
CA VAL A 41 -6.01 10.22 -14.66
C VAL A 41 -5.55 11.04 -13.47
N PHE A 42 -4.91 10.42 -12.49
CA PHE A 42 -4.25 11.14 -11.42
C PHE A 42 -2.92 10.49 -11.02
N TRP A 43 -2.07 11.33 -10.47
CA TRP A 43 -0.75 11.04 -10.03
C TRP A 43 -0.43 11.79 -8.74
N GLY A 44 0.24 11.13 -7.82
CA GLY A 44 0.64 11.78 -6.58
C GLY A 44 1.63 10.97 -5.77
N GLY A 45 1.68 11.28 -4.49
CA GLY A 45 2.55 10.61 -3.53
C GLY A 45 1.78 9.98 -2.39
N ASN A 46 2.44 9.05 -1.70
CA ASN A 46 1.88 8.36 -0.55
C ASN A 46 2.82 8.35 0.66
N ARG A 47 2.26 7.93 1.79
CA ARG A 47 2.97 7.53 3.00
C ARG A 47 2.33 6.25 3.52
N GLY A 48 3.17 5.25 3.80
CA GLY A 48 2.76 3.92 4.25
C GLY A 48 3.01 3.70 5.74
N TYR A 49 2.13 2.92 6.35
CA TYR A 49 2.27 2.39 7.71
C TYR A 49 1.98 0.90 7.64
N TYR A 50 2.76 0.10 8.33
CA TYR A 50 2.70 -1.35 8.26
C TYR A 50 2.51 -1.94 9.64
N THR A 51 1.73 -3.02 9.75
CA THR A 51 1.73 -3.84 10.95
C THR A 51 3.01 -4.66 11.02
N ASN A 52 3.42 -5.06 12.21
CA ASN A 52 4.44 -6.10 12.35
C ASN A 52 4.00 -7.36 11.61
N SER A 53 4.98 -8.13 11.15
CA SER A 53 4.73 -9.37 10.41
C SER A 53 5.68 -10.48 10.81
N ASP A 54 5.24 -11.72 10.69
CA ASP A 54 6.12 -12.87 10.73
C ASP A 54 6.74 -13.07 9.35
N ILE A 55 8.06 -13.21 9.28
CA ILE A 55 8.78 -13.39 8.02
C ILE A 55 9.51 -14.72 8.05
N THR A 56 9.12 -15.65 7.17
CA THR A 56 9.78 -16.94 7.00
C THR A 56 10.75 -16.88 5.84
N PHE A 57 12.01 -17.18 6.10
CA PHE A 57 13.08 -17.31 5.10
C PHE A 57 13.41 -18.78 4.84
N ARG A 58 13.50 -19.18 3.57
CA ARG A 58 13.82 -20.55 3.14
C ARG A 58 14.87 -20.55 2.06
N GLY A 59 15.81 -21.46 2.19
CA GLY A 59 16.86 -21.75 1.22
C GLY A 59 17.34 -23.20 1.36
N ASP A 60 18.37 -23.57 0.64
CA ASP A 60 18.92 -24.95 0.68
C ASP A 60 19.55 -25.28 2.04
N ASP A 61 20.09 -24.28 2.74
CA ASP A 61 20.88 -24.43 3.96
C ASP A 61 20.33 -23.55 5.12
N TYR A 62 19.14 -23.03 5.00
CA TYR A 62 18.41 -22.37 6.09
C TYR A 62 16.91 -22.47 5.91
N ASN A 63 16.23 -22.54 7.04
CA ASN A 63 14.78 -22.35 7.14
C ASN A 63 14.48 -21.82 8.52
N PHE A 64 14.11 -20.54 8.60
CA PHE A 64 13.80 -19.90 9.86
C PHE A 64 12.67 -18.87 9.71
N THR A 65 11.94 -18.65 10.78
CA THR A 65 10.92 -17.62 10.91
C THR A 65 11.34 -16.60 11.95
N LEU A 66 11.22 -15.35 11.59
CA LEU A 66 11.33 -14.19 12.49
C LEU A 66 9.92 -13.75 12.82
N SER A 67 9.58 -13.68 14.10
CA SER A 67 8.23 -13.28 14.53
C SER A 67 8.19 -11.82 14.96
N ASP A 68 7.05 -11.17 14.71
CA ASP A 68 6.74 -9.80 15.13
C ASP A 68 7.75 -8.75 14.63
N VAL A 69 8.19 -8.89 13.38
CA VAL A 69 9.16 -8.00 12.74
C VAL A 69 8.53 -6.65 12.43
N GLU A 70 9.13 -5.59 12.99
CA GLU A 70 8.73 -4.20 12.69
C GLU A 70 9.33 -3.73 11.37
N ALA A 71 8.52 -3.03 10.59
CA ALA A 71 8.94 -2.35 9.37
C ALA A 71 8.36 -0.95 9.27
N VAL A 72 9.11 -0.08 8.61
CA VAL A 72 8.78 1.33 8.47
C VAL A 72 8.80 1.78 7.01
N ASP A 73 8.13 2.88 6.76
CA ASP A 73 8.19 3.60 5.50
C ASP A 73 9.54 4.35 5.37
N LYS A 74 9.97 4.59 4.12
CA LYS A 74 11.21 5.34 3.80
C LYS A 74 10.91 6.46 2.80
N PRO A 75 10.17 7.50 3.20
CA PRO A 75 9.81 8.59 2.30
C PRO A 75 11.03 9.41 1.88
N LYS A 76 11.06 9.82 0.63
CA LYS A 76 12.15 10.68 0.08
C LYS A 76 12.02 12.15 0.47
N GLY A 77 11.08 12.59 1.28
CA GLY A 77 10.82 14.01 1.51
C GLY A 77 10.28 14.73 0.25
N TRP A 78 10.13 16.06 0.33
CA TRP A 78 9.70 16.88 -0.83
C TRP A 78 10.83 17.01 -1.84
N HIS A 79 10.62 16.49 -3.06
CA HIS A 79 11.62 16.51 -4.13
C HIS A 79 10.96 16.66 -5.51
N ILE A 80 11.65 17.30 -6.44
CA ILE A 80 11.21 17.50 -7.82
C ILE A 80 10.93 16.17 -8.56
N ASP A 81 11.52 15.08 -8.11
CA ASP A 81 11.31 13.75 -8.69
C ASP A 81 9.84 13.29 -8.65
N TYR A 82 9.01 13.85 -7.73
CA TYR A 82 7.57 13.54 -7.69
C TYR A 82 6.81 13.99 -8.93
N ILE A 83 7.33 15.00 -9.66
CA ILE A 83 6.71 15.52 -10.88
C ILE A 83 7.52 15.18 -12.14
N ASN A 84 8.59 14.38 -12.01
CA ASN A 84 9.40 13.94 -13.14
C ASN A 84 9.02 12.54 -13.60
N PRO A 85 8.31 12.36 -14.74
CA PRO A 85 7.83 11.08 -15.22
C PRO A 85 8.95 10.08 -15.55
N LEU A 86 10.19 10.53 -15.76
CA LEU A 86 11.34 9.66 -16.01
C LEU A 86 11.99 9.11 -14.73
N ARG A 87 11.54 9.57 -13.56
CA ARG A 87 12.05 9.15 -12.25
C ARG A 87 10.96 8.62 -11.33
N MET A 88 9.89 8.10 -11.90
CA MET A 88 8.68 7.63 -11.19
C MET A 88 8.94 6.56 -10.12
N THR A 89 10.02 5.81 -10.23
CA THR A 89 10.36 4.72 -9.31
C THR A 89 11.24 5.15 -8.14
N ILE A 90 11.62 6.43 -8.06
CA ILE A 90 12.46 6.94 -6.97
C ILE A 90 11.63 7.44 -5.79
N PRO A 91 10.61 8.31 -5.99
CA PRO A 91 9.69 8.69 -4.91
C PRO A 91 8.54 7.69 -4.77
N GLN A 92 7.91 7.69 -3.60
CA GLN A 92 6.67 6.93 -3.39
C GLN A 92 5.53 7.61 -4.14
N THR A 93 5.06 6.97 -5.20
CA THR A 93 4.06 7.53 -6.10
C THR A 93 2.87 6.61 -6.29
N ASN A 94 1.73 7.23 -6.57
CA ASN A 94 0.51 6.56 -6.95
C ASN A 94 0.09 7.05 -8.33
N PHE A 95 -0.33 6.13 -9.16
CA PHE A 95 -0.89 6.41 -10.49
C PHE A 95 -2.22 5.70 -10.67
N ARG A 96 -3.21 6.38 -11.19
CA ARG A 96 -4.50 5.80 -11.59
C ARG A 96 -4.94 6.31 -12.95
N LEU A 97 -5.45 5.38 -13.74
CA LEU A 97 -6.23 5.64 -14.94
C LEU A 97 -7.59 4.99 -14.76
N GLY A 98 -8.66 5.76 -14.84
CA GLY A 98 -10.00 5.26 -14.58
C GLY A 98 -11.06 5.79 -15.54
N TYR A 99 -12.21 5.12 -15.49
CA TYR A 99 -13.35 5.38 -16.33
C TYR A 99 -14.64 5.40 -15.50
N TYR A 100 -15.52 6.35 -15.77
CA TYR A 100 -16.84 6.45 -15.17
C TYR A 100 -17.82 5.52 -15.90
N LEU A 101 -18.16 4.40 -15.26
CA LEU A 101 -19.17 3.44 -15.74
C LEU A 101 -20.59 4.00 -15.65
N GLY A 102 -20.82 4.82 -14.64
CA GLY A 102 -22.08 5.52 -14.34
C GLY A 102 -21.80 6.94 -13.89
N GLU A 103 -22.80 7.63 -13.37
CA GLU A 103 -22.61 8.98 -12.83
C GLU A 103 -21.70 8.99 -11.60
N ASN A 104 -21.83 7.97 -10.75
CA ASN A 104 -21.13 7.86 -9.47
C ASN A 104 -20.15 6.68 -9.40
N TRP A 105 -20.15 5.76 -10.37
CA TRP A 105 -19.34 4.56 -10.31
C TRP A 105 -18.18 4.59 -11.28
N THR A 106 -17.01 4.27 -10.76
CA THR A 106 -15.77 4.22 -11.54
C THR A 106 -15.12 2.85 -11.45
N LEU A 107 -14.40 2.51 -12.52
CA LEU A 107 -13.43 1.42 -12.55
C LEU A 107 -12.08 2.02 -12.93
N SER A 108 -11.04 1.68 -12.20
CA SER A 108 -9.70 2.15 -12.49
C SER A 108 -8.65 1.06 -12.34
N ALA A 109 -7.51 1.27 -13.00
CA ALA A 109 -6.30 0.49 -12.84
C ALA A 109 -5.14 1.42 -12.50
N GLY A 110 -4.14 0.91 -11.79
CA GLY A 110 -3.01 1.73 -11.40
C GLY A 110 -1.92 0.99 -10.67
N VAL A 111 -1.00 1.78 -10.16
CA VAL A 111 0.16 1.32 -9.39
C VAL A 111 0.34 2.21 -8.17
N ASP A 112 0.57 1.57 -7.03
CA ASP A 112 1.09 2.21 -5.82
C ASP A 112 2.53 1.76 -5.63
N HIS A 113 3.44 2.72 -5.65
CA HIS A 113 4.85 2.51 -5.36
C HIS A 113 5.09 2.85 -3.89
N MET A 114 4.96 1.84 -3.03
CA MET A 114 5.23 1.94 -1.60
C MET A 114 6.69 1.60 -1.28
N LYS A 115 7.10 1.80 -0.03
CA LYS A 115 8.41 1.39 0.49
C LYS A 115 8.23 0.71 1.84
N TYR A 116 8.81 -0.47 1.96
CA TYR A 116 8.80 -1.27 3.19
C TYR A 116 10.25 -1.54 3.58
N VAL A 117 10.64 -1.14 4.78
CA VAL A 117 12.00 -1.33 5.31
C VAL A 117 11.91 -1.99 6.66
N MET A 118 12.42 -3.21 6.77
CA MET A 118 12.61 -3.88 8.06
C MET A 118 13.51 -3.00 8.96
N VAL A 119 13.09 -2.75 10.19
CA VAL A 119 13.87 -1.99 11.15
C VAL A 119 15.15 -2.77 11.47
N GLN A 120 16.29 -2.15 11.19
CA GLN A 120 17.58 -2.77 11.45
C GLN A 120 17.90 -2.79 12.94
N ASP A 121 18.70 -3.75 13.40
CA ASP A 121 19.11 -3.92 14.80
C ASP A 121 17.98 -4.17 15.82
N GLN A 122 16.75 -4.39 15.36
CA GLN A 122 15.67 -4.85 16.23
C GLN A 122 15.97 -6.26 16.77
N THR A 123 15.39 -6.62 17.87
CA THR A 123 15.51 -7.96 18.47
C THR A 123 14.16 -8.63 18.42
N VAL A 124 14.08 -9.76 17.74
CA VAL A 124 12.84 -10.52 17.54
C VAL A 124 13.01 -11.99 17.87
N PRO A 125 11.93 -12.72 18.16
CA PRO A 125 11.98 -14.18 18.28
C PRO A 125 12.36 -14.81 16.92
N ILE A 126 13.22 -15.82 16.98
CA ILE A 126 13.59 -16.64 15.81
C ILE A 126 13.40 -18.13 16.13
N GLU A 127 12.84 -18.86 15.17
CA GLU A 127 12.70 -20.31 15.22
C GLU A 127 13.10 -20.93 13.89
N GLY A 128 13.77 -22.11 13.92
CA GLY A 128 14.20 -22.80 12.74
C GLY A 128 15.70 -23.13 12.74
N TYR A 129 16.37 -23.09 11.58
CA TYR A 129 17.80 -23.39 11.52
C TYR A 129 18.54 -22.59 10.44
N VAL A 130 19.84 -22.42 10.66
CA VAL A 130 20.84 -21.94 9.70
C VAL A 130 22.01 -22.92 9.73
N SER A 131 22.46 -23.36 8.53
CA SER A 131 23.62 -24.25 8.32
C SER A 131 24.43 -23.84 7.09
N ALA A 132 24.63 -22.53 6.95
CA ALA A 132 25.20 -21.89 5.76
C ALA A 132 26.71 -21.69 5.82
N GLY A 133 27.41 -22.25 6.81
CA GLY A 133 28.84 -22.07 7.04
C GLY A 133 29.20 -20.69 7.60
N THR A 134 28.30 -20.07 8.32
CA THR A 134 28.45 -18.72 8.89
C THR A 134 28.53 -18.74 10.43
N SER A 135 28.85 -17.60 11.03
CA SER A 135 28.81 -17.44 12.48
C SER A 135 27.38 -17.54 13.06
N HIS A 136 26.38 -17.58 12.20
CA HIS A 136 24.96 -17.68 12.57
C HIS A 136 24.43 -19.11 12.52
N ASP A 137 25.26 -20.11 12.19
CA ASP A 137 24.86 -21.50 12.09
C ASP A 137 24.41 -22.06 13.45
N LYS A 138 23.14 -22.40 13.51
CA LYS A 138 22.50 -22.85 14.73
C LYS A 138 21.08 -23.36 14.44
N VAL A 139 20.58 -24.25 15.31
CA VAL A 139 19.16 -24.53 15.45
C VAL A 139 18.59 -23.55 16.50
N TYR A 140 17.62 -22.79 16.11
CA TYR A 140 16.95 -21.76 16.93
C TYR A 140 15.63 -22.32 17.48
N HIS A 141 15.41 -22.15 18.78
CA HIS A 141 14.24 -22.65 19.51
C HIS A 141 13.43 -21.51 20.12
N ASN A 142 12.84 -20.67 19.29
CA ASN A 142 12.08 -19.48 19.71
C ASN A 142 12.87 -18.57 20.69
N GLU A 143 14.09 -18.28 20.32
CA GLU A 143 14.98 -17.44 21.10
C GLU A 143 15.12 -16.03 20.50
N SER A 144 15.57 -15.07 21.31
CA SER A 144 15.77 -13.70 20.86
C SER A 144 16.97 -13.58 19.92
N LYS A 145 16.78 -12.97 18.75
CA LYS A 145 17.82 -12.69 17.76
C LYS A 145 17.84 -11.22 17.43
N LYS A 146 19.02 -10.60 17.56
CA LYS A 146 19.24 -9.26 17.02
C LYS A 146 19.48 -9.35 15.52
N LEU A 147 18.76 -8.56 14.73
CA LEU A 147 18.82 -8.51 13.27
C LEU A 147 19.93 -7.57 12.83
N THR A 148 21.18 -8.06 12.90
CA THR A 148 22.38 -7.33 12.46
C THR A 148 22.53 -7.36 10.96
N GLU A 149 23.25 -6.41 10.35
CA GLU A 149 23.42 -6.29 8.91
C GLU A 149 24.08 -7.53 8.27
N ASP A 150 24.99 -8.20 9.00
CA ASP A 150 25.66 -9.44 8.57
C ASP A 150 24.74 -10.66 8.59
N PHE A 151 23.67 -10.61 9.41
CA PHE A 151 22.64 -11.65 9.44
C PHE A 151 21.57 -11.41 8.38
N LEU A 152 20.92 -10.23 8.39
CA LEU A 152 19.80 -9.92 7.51
C LEU A 152 19.58 -8.44 7.34
N THR A 153 19.52 -7.97 6.09
CA THR A 153 18.80 -6.75 5.70
C THR A 153 17.67 -7.13 4.77
N PHE A 154 16.50 -6.52 4.94
CA PHE A 154 15.32 -6.84 4.14
C PHE A 154 14.48 -5.59 3.89
N GLU A 155 14.39 -5.19 2.63
CA GLU A 155 13.63 -4.02 2.25
C GLU A 155 13.05 -4.12 0.81
N HIS A 156 11.97 -3.42 0.57
CA HIS A 156 11.35 -3.23 -0.74
C HIS A 156 11.36 -1.73 -1.08
N THR A 157 12.53 -1.09 -1.05
CA THR A 157 12.67 0.37 -1.24
C THR A 157 12.82 0.76 -2.69
N ASP A 158 13.33 -0.15 -3.53
CA ASP A 158 13.39 0.04 -4.98
C ASP A 158 12.05 -0.28 -5.66
N GLY A 159 11.03 -0.59 -4.86
CA GLY A 159 9.65 -0.76 -5.25
C GLY A 159 8.91 -1.87 -4.51
N LEU A 160 8.06 -1.53 -3.55
CA LEU A 160 6.91 -2.35 -3.17
C LEU A 160 5.76 -1.94 -4.10
N ASN A 161 5.80 -2.40 -5.37
CA ASN A 161 4.79 -2.02 -6.34
C ASN A 161 3.55 -2.88 -6.17
N TYR A 162 2.44 -2.24 -5.90
CA TYR A 162 1.12 -2.86 -5.88
C TYR A 162 0.36 -2.45 -7.14
N VAL A 163 0.32 -3.34 -8.13
CA VAL A 163 -0.40 -3.16 -9.41
C VAL A 163 -1.82 -3.65 -9.22
N LEU A 164 -2.79 -2.77 -9.39
CA LEU A 164 -4.15 -3.02 -8.92
C LEU A 164 -5.24 -2.58 -9.91
N VAL A 165 -6.42 -3.13 -9.67
CA VAL A 165 -7.70 -2.65 -10.19
C VAL A 165 -8.62 -2.33 -9.02
N GLU A 166 -9.41 -1.27 -9.15
CA GLU A 166 -10.33 -0.84 -8.09
C GLU A 166 -11.66 -0.34 -8.67
N GLY A 167 -12.74 -0.65 -7.96
CA GLY A 167 -14.05 -0.05 -8.15
C GLY A 167 -14.31 0.98 -7.05
N ALA A 168 -14.82 2.15 -7.42
CA ALA A 168 -15.13 3.19 -6.46
C ALA A 168 -16.45 3.90 -6.79
N ARG A 169 -17.10 4.37 -5.74
CA ARG A 169 -18.21 5.30 -5.79
C ARG A 169 -17.69 6.71 -5.47
N ILE A 170 -18.19 7.70 -6.20
CA ILE A 170 -17.83 9.11 -6.04
C ILE A 170 -19.12 9.89 -6.02
N ASP A 171 -19.44 10.50 -4.87
CA ASP A 171 -20.65 11.26 -4.63
C ASP A 171 -20.35 12.75 -4.44
N ASP A 172 -21.08 13.61 -5.14
CA ASP A 172 -21.00 15.06 -4.95
C ASP A 172 -21.65 15.43 -3.60
N ILE A 173 -20.86 16.00 -2.71
CA ILE A 173 -21.29 16.48 -1.40
C ILE A 173 -21.16 17.99 -1.26
N SER A 174 -21.01 18.72 -2.37
CA SER A 174 -20.81 20.17 -2.42
C SER A 174 -21.91 20.95 -1.71
N SER A 175 -23.15 20.47 -1.80
CA SER A 175 -24.31 21.09 -1.15
C SER A 175 -24.18 21.17 0.37
N LEU A 176 -23.47 20.21 1.01
CA LEU A 176 -23.19 20.22 2.46
C LEU A 176 -22.33 21.42 2.88
N PHE A 177 -21.59 22.00 1.96
CA PHE A 177 -20.71 23.15 2.15
C PHE A 177 -21.29 24.46 1.58
N GLY A 178 -22.56 24.44 1.13
CA GLY A 178 -23.22 25.60 0.51
C GLY A 178 -22.63 25.97 -0.88
N ILE A 179 -21.95 25.02 -1.54
CA ILE A 179 -21.39 25.22 -2.86
C ILE A 179 -22.46 24.88 -3.89
N HIS A 180 -22.99 25.91 -4.57
CA HIS A 180 -24.05 25.77 -5.57
C HIS A 180 -23.52 25.77 -7.01
N ASN A 181 -22.35 26.37 -7.25
CA ASN A 181 -21.72 26.39 -8.58
C ASN A 181 -20.59 25.35 -8.65
N THR A 182 -20.96 24.11 -8.94
CA THR A 182 -20.02 22.99 -9.05
C THR A 182 -19.21 22.99 -10.36
N ASP A 183 -19.49 23.93 -11.26
CA ASP A 183 -18.66 24.16 -12.46
C ASP A 183 -17.28 24.75 -12.13
N ILE A 184 -17.21 25.51 -11.01
CA ILE A 184 -15.94 26.10 -10.57
C ILE A 184 -15.26 25.21 -9.54
N PHE A 185 -16.03 24.75 -8.54
CA PHE A 185 -15.50 23.98 -7.42
C PHE A 185 -16.53 22.93 -6.98
N GLN A 186 -16.10 21.68 -6.91
CA GLN A 186 -16.94 20.57 -6.50
C GLN A 186 -16.19 19.72 -5.46
N VAL A 187 -16.87 19.35 -4.39
CA VAL A 187 -16.35 18.45 -3.35
C VAL A 187 -17.05 17.11 -3.49
N ASN A 188 -16.26 16.06 -3.67
CA ASN A 188 -16.77 14.71 -3.80
C ASN A 188 -16.22 13.82 -2.70
N LEU A 189 -17.10 13.03 -2.10
CA LEU A 189 -16.72 11.89 -1.27
C LEU A 189 -16.46 10.70 -2.17
N THR A 190 -15.35 9.99 -1.94
CA THR A 190 -15.06 8.73 -2.62
C THR A 190 -14.94 7.60 -1.62
N GLU A 191 -15.43 6.43 -1.99
CA GLU A 191 -15.26 5.18 -1.29
C GLU A 191 -15.09 4.05 -2.30
N GLY A 192 -14.26 3.04 -1.99
CA GLY A 192 -14.01 1.98 -2.94
C GLY A 192 -13.19 0.84 -2.37
N ALA A 193 -13.02 -0.18 -3.20
CA ALA A 193 -12.20 -1.33 -2.90
C ALA A 193 -11.51 -1.85 -4.16
N GLY A 194 -10.42 -2.56 -3.96
CA GLY A 194 -9.67 -3.12 -5.06
C GLY A 194 -8.79 -4.30 -4.64
N PHE A 195 -8.20 -4.91 -5.65
CA PHE A 195 -7.24 -5.99 -5.49
C PHE A 195 -6.16 -5.90 -6.57
N GLY A 196 -5.06 -6.60 -6.35
CA GLY A 196 -3.96 -6.55 -7.30
C GLY A 196 -2.85 -7.53 -6.98
N VAL A 197 -1.78 -7.41 -7.75
CA VAL A 197 -0.56 -8.19 -7.59
C VAL A 197 0.55 -7.33 -7.00
N VAL A 198 1.38 -7.95 -6.17
CA VAL A 198 2.56 -7.31 -5.58
C VAL A 198 3.76 -7.68 -6.42
N TYR A 199 4.41 -6.65 -7.01
CA TYR A 199 5.52 -6.78 -7.93
C TYR A 199 6.73 -5.99 -7.42
N PRO A 200 7.37 -6.45 -6.33
CA PRO A 200 8.47 -5.75 -5.69
C PRO A 200 9.79 -5.88 -6.46
N LYS A 201 10.66 -4.91 -6.22
CA LYS A 201 12.09 -5.02 -6.39
C LYS A 201 12.70 -5.08 -4.99
N THR A 202 12.93 -6.32 -4.53
CA THR A 202 13.38 -6.59 -3.17
C THR A 202 14.88 -6.41 -3.06
N ASN A 203 15.32 -5.71 -2.04
CA ASN A 203 16.71 -5.54 -1.67
C ASN A 203 16.96 -6.31 -0.37
N THR A 204 17.53 -7.51 -0.50
CA THR A 204 17.78 -8.39 0.64
C THR A 204 19.25 -8.83 0.64
N LYS A 205 19.89 -8.72 1.80
CA LYS A 205 21.18 -9.36 2.07
C LYS A 205 20.96 -10.32 3.22
N ILE A 206 21.09 -11.62 2.98
CA ILE A 206 20.90 -12.68 3.96
C ILE A 206 22.19 -13.49 4.10
N LEU A 207 22.68 -13.64 5.36
CA LEU A 207 23.89 -14.42 5.69
C LEU A 207 25.10 -14.04 4.81
N ASN A 208 25.28 -12.75 4.55
CA ASN A 208 26.30 -12.17 3.67
C ASN A 208 26.27 -12.64 2.20
N ARG A 209 25.18 -13.24 1.72
CA ARG A 209 25.01 -13.63 0.31
C ARG A 209 24.83 -12.42 -0.59
N GLU A 210 25.08 -12.62 -1.89
CA GLU A 210 24.84 -11.61 -2.90
C GLU A 210 23.35 -11.25 -2.97
N ARG A 211 23.10 -9.97 -3.06
CA ARG A 211 21.76 -9.37 -3.07
C ARG A 211 20.98 -9.71 -4.33
N TYR A 212 19.73 -10.18 -4.18
CA TYR A 212 18.76 -10.14 -5.27
C TYR A 212 18.25 -8.71 -5.44
N ASP A 213 18.18 -8.23 -6.66
CA ASP A 213 17.82 -6.86 -6.98
C ASP A 213 17.09 -6.77 -8.34
N GLU A 214 16.09 -7.64 -8.53
CA GLU A 214 15.27 -7.68 -9.73
C GLU A 214 13.78 -7.74 -9.39
N PHE A 215 12.96 -7.31 -10.34
CA PHE A 215 11.50 -7.36 -10.17
C PHE A 215 10.98 -8.79 -10.23
N HIS A 216 10.10 -9.13 -9.29
CA HIS A 216 9.44 -10.44 -9.24
C HIS A 216 8.00 -10.30 -8.72
N VAL A 217 7.06 -11.06 -9.28
CA VAL A 217 5.69 -11.15 -8.73
C VAL A 217 5.75 -11.96 -7.44
N ALA A 218 5.62 -11.29 -6.31
CA ALA A 218 5.79 -11.90 -5.00
C ALA A 218 4.49 -12.31 -4.32
N GLY A 219 3.35 -11.81 -4.78
CA GLY A 219 2.08 -12.11 -4.13
C GLY A 219 0.91 -11.28 -4.62
N VAL A 220 -0.10 -11.20 -3.78
CA VAL A 220 -1.38 -10.52 -4.05
C VAL A 220 -1.78 -9.63 -2.88
N GLY A 221 -2.68 -8.69 -3.15
CA GLY A 221 -3.22 -7.82 -2.11
C GLY A 221 -4.66 -7.41 -2.38
N MET A 222 -5.28 -6.88 -1.34
CA MET A 222 -6.60 -6.26 -1.40
C MET A 222 -6.63 -5.02 -0.52
N HIS A 223 -7.50 -4.08 -0.85
CA HIS A 223 -7.64 -2.85 -0.07
C HIS A 223 -9.05 -2.29 -0.14
N ALA A 224 -9.38 -1.45 0.84
CA ALA A 224 -10.49 -0.51 0.79
C ALA A 224 -9.96 0.92 0.94
N LYS A 225 -10.69 1.88 0.40
CA LYS A 225 -10.33 3.30 0.45
C LYS A 225 -11.52 4.19 0.73
N ALA A 226 -11.22 5.36 1.29
CA ALA A 226 -12.15 6.49 1.36
C ALA A 226 -11.36 7.79 1.24
N GLY A 227 -12.01 8.86 0.75
CA GLY A 227 -11.32 10.12 0.58
C GLY A 227 -12.19 11.23 0.04
N LEU A 228 -11.55 12.35 -0.25
CA LEU A 228 -12.16 13.51 -0.87
C LEU A 228 -11.47 13.83 -2.20
N HIS A 229 -12.28 14.01 -3.22
CA HIS A 229 -11.85 14.52 -4.52
C HIS A 229 -12.41 15.91 -4.71
N LEU A 230 -11.54 16.89 -4.87
CA LEU A 230 -11.92 18.26 -5.20
C LEU A 230 -11.78 18.46 -6.71
N PHE A 231 -12.88 18.75 -7.39
CA PHE A 231 -12.86 19.09 -8.81
C PHE A 231 -12.84 20.60 -8.97
N LEU A 232 -11.93 21.08 -9.79
CA LEU A 232 -11.76 22.47 -10.13
C LEU A 232 -11.98 22.67 -11.63
N PHE A 233 -12.83 23.65 -11.97
CA PHE A 233 -13.10 24.02 -13.37
C PHE A 233 -13.52 22.83 -14.23
N LYS A 234 -14.26 21.86 -13.65
CA LYS A 234 -14.76 20.62 -14.31
C LYS A 234 -13.69 19.62 -14.74
N HIS A 235 -12.42 19.96 -14.71
CA HIS A 235 -11.35 19.16 -15.32
C HIS A 235 -10.21 18.79 -14.38
N PHE A 236 -9.79 19.72 -13.54
CA PHE A 236 -8.65 19.48 -12.63
C PHE A 236 -9.14 18.82 -11.35
N MET A 237 -8.36 17.85 -10.84
CA MET A 237 -8.65 17.10 -9.63
C MET A 237 -7.53 17.26 -8.62
N LEU A 238 -7.91 17.53 -7.36
CA LEU A 238 -7.07 17.26 -6.20
C LEU A 238 -7.68 16.07 -5.48
N VAL A 239 -6.87 15.07 -5.21
CA VAL A 239 -7.30 13.78 -4.65
C VAL A 239 -6.59 13.56 -3.33
N GLY A 240 -7.35 13.45 -2.25
CA GLY A 240 -6.87 13.03 -0.94
C GLY A 240 -7.57 11.74 -0.55
N GLU A 241 -6.83 10.65 -0.37
CA GLU A 241 -7.38 9.34 -0.02
C GLU A 241 -6.66 8.72 1.17
N LEU A 242 -7.42 7.97 1.96
CA LEU A 242 -6.94 7.03 2.97
C LEU A 242 -7.24 5.63 2.46
N ARG A 243 -6.28 4.74 2.59
CA ARG A 243 -6.39 3.37 2.13
C ARG A 243 -5.92 2.42 3.23
N GLY A 244 -6.67 1.37 3.48
CA GLY A 244 -6.29 0.27 4.34
C GLY A 244 -6.36 -1.04 3.57
N GLY A 245 -5.37 -1.91 3.72
CA GLY A 245 -5.35 -3.16 2.97
C GLY A 245 -4.48 -4.23 3.60
N TYR A 246 -4.43 -5.35 2.91
CA TYR A 246 -3.65 -6.53 3.27
C TYR A 246 -2.86 -7.01 2.07
N LEU A 247 -1.56 -7.26 2.27
CA LEU A 247 -0.68 -7.86 1.28
C LEU A 247 -0.21 -9.22 1.78
N ASN A 248 -0.32 -10.24 0.91
CA ASN A 248 0.26 -11.56 1.12
C ASN A 248 1.36 -11.78 0.09
N MET A 249 2.61 -11.80 0.55
CA MET A 249 3.80 -11.95 -0.27
C MET A 249 4.41 -13.34 -0.03
N HIS A 250 3.94 -14.32 -0.78
CA HIS A 250 4.29 -15.74 -0.59
C HIS A 250 5.53 -16.20 -1.36
N ASP A 251 6.08 -15.39 -2.27
CA ASP A 251 7.24 -15.73 -3.10
C ASP A 251 8.17 -14.52 -3.30
N VAL A 252 8.72 -14.00 -2.20
CA VAL A 252 9.71 -12.92 -2.25
C VAL A 252 11.08 -13.51 -2.54
N ARG A 253 11.72 -13.12 -3.63
CA ARG A 253 13.08 -13.53 -3.96
C ARG A 253 14.08 -12.81 -3.07
N THR A 254 15.03 -13.56 -2.48
CA THR A 254 16.01 -13.01 -1.53
C THR A 254 17.45 -13.06 -2.03
N THR A 255 17.78 -14.01 -2.91
CA THR A 255 19.07 -14.11 -3.58
C THR A 255 18.90 -14.49 -5.07
N LEU A 256 19.97 -14.65 -5.82
CA LEU A 256 19.95 -15.14 -7.20
C LEU A 256 19.49 -16.59 -7.32
N SER A 257 19.60 -17.38 -6.23
CA SER A 257 19.08 -18.74 -6.18
C SER A 257 17.55 -18.76 -6.15
N LYS A 258 16.96 -19.63 -6.97
CA LYS A 258 15.50 -19.81 -6.99
C LYS A 258 14.97 -20.54 -5.75
N SER A 259 15.83 -21.24 -4.99
CA SER A 259 15.46 -21.87 -3.71
C SER A 259 15.30 -20.86 -2.58
N ASP A 260 16.02 -19.72 -2.66
CA ASP A 260 16.08 -18.73 -1.62
C ASP A 260 14.89 -17.77 -1.71
N ARG A 261 13.99 -17.85 -0.73
CA ARG A 261 12.72 -17.11 -0.71
C ARG A 261 12.37 -16.63 0.68
N ALA A 262 11.60 -15.55 0.73
CA ALA A 262 10.88 -15.15 1.92
C ALA A 262 9.36 -15.20 1.67
N HIS A 263 8.63 -15.42 2.75
CA HIS A 263 7.17 -15.34 2.82
C HIS A 263 6.79 -14.47 4.01
N HIS A 264 5.94 -13.47 3.78
CA HIS A 264 5.33 -12.69 4.84
C HIS A 264 4.01 -12.06 4.38
N ASP A 265 3.21 -11.66 5.34
CA ASP A 265 1.99 -10.93 5.11
C ASP A 265 1.78 -9.87 6.19
N PHE A 266 1.11 -8.78 5.82
CA PHE A 266 0.87 -7.66 6.73
C PHE A 266 -0.32 -6.82 6.28
N PHE A 267 -0.91 -6.10 7.25
CA PHE A 267 -1.82 -5.01 6.96
C PHE A 267 -1.04 -3.73 6.75
N PHE A 268 -1.52 -2.92 5.81
CA PHE A 268 -0.98 -1.59 5.57
C PHE A 268 -2.06 -0.53 5.69
N PHE A 269 -1.65 0.66 6.05
CA PHE A 269 -2.42 1.88 5.94
C PHE A 269 -1.63 2.90 5.12
N GLU A 270 -2.30 3.57 4.20
CA GLU A 270 -1.67 4.51 3.27
C GLU A 270 -2.45 5.82 3.24
N THR A 271 -1.74 6.93 3.29
CA THR A 271 -2.28 8.26 3.01
C THR A 271 -1.79 8.72 1.66
N MET A 272 -2.69 9.21 0.80
CA MET A 272 -2.40 9.61 -0.57
C MET A 272 -2.82 11.05 -0.82
N LEU A 273 -1.96 11.78 -1.54
CA LEU A 273 -2.27 13.09 -2.09
C LEU A 273 -1.84 13.13 -3.56
N SER A 274 -2.80 13.41 -4.45
CA SER A 274 -2.58 13.36 -5.89
C SER A 274 -3.22 14.55 -6.59
N VAL A 275 -2.72 14.84 -7.78
CA VAL A 275 -3.33 15.77 -8.73
C VAL A 275 -3.75 15.00 -9.97
N GLY A 276 -4.80 15.43 -10.62
CA GLY A 276 -5.32 14.71 -11.76
C GLY A 276 -6.15 15.55 -12.72
N TRP A 277 -6.59 14.87 -13.76
CA TRP A 277 -7.41 15.45 -14.80
C TRP A 277 -8.55 14.51 -15.16
N ILE A 278 -9.74 15.09 -15.38
CA ILE A 278 -10.93 14.39 -15.85
C ILE A 278 -11.40 15.00 -17.17
N PHE A 279 -11.71 14.16 -18.14
CA PHE A 279 -12.11 14.58 -19.48
C PHE A 279 -13.03 13.55 -20.14
N ARG A 280 -13.68 13.95 -21.21
CA ARG A 280 -14.48 13.07 -22.09
C ARG A 280 -13.75 12.95 -23.42
N LEU A 281 -13.68 11.73 -23.96
CA LEU A 281 -13.20 11.46 -25.31
C LEU A 281 -14.28 11.82 -26.35
#